data_ef8ee7ca6d2aeba8e378933afeef8b9a
#
_entry.id   ef8ee7ca6d2aeba8e378933afeef8b9a
#
_cell.length_a   1.000
_cell.length_b   1.000
_cell.length_c   1.000
_cell.angle_alpha   90.00
_cell.angle_beta   90.00
_cell.angle_gamma   90.00
#
_symmetry.space_group_name_H-M   'P 1'
#
loop_
_entity.id
_entity.type
_entity.pdbx_description
1 polymer ?
#
loop_
_entity_poly.entity_id
_entity_poly.type
_entity_poly.pdbx_seq_one_letter_code
_entity_poly.pdbx_strand_id
1 'polypeptide(L)'
;MIRSGLRPIKPSKFTSASSTHVRRRQAAKLTDLCANAKKGCDAMTRLLASVANAAEAGIVLQLGADIIDLKDPRRGALGAVSLDSARQAIAAVGGRSETSAALGDPPYNEDTLLESARALAAMGVDTVKLAVDAPTLHRLGDSLSELARDVALVGMMFADEKPDFALLAKLKKLGFAGAMLDTRDKTRGRLIAHLEVVKLNQFCFECRALNLMSGLAGSLEAPDVPRVLLVRPDILGFRGSLCNAHDRRGAIDPAAVALIRDLIPCENPDPHASPKIDWRLLARGIIGGRDDEGELDRVFVRDFVMPAEIGAYDFERGVRQRVAFEVDALVRRAGAHAEDMRSIFSYDLIIDAIRLVVGRGHVDFVETIAEEVAAALLQHPRVRTVRVSIRKLDVIEGEVGVEIRRDRASDSADVRPLSAPDRGA
;
A
#
# COMPACT_ATOMS: atom_id res chain seq x y z
N MET A 1 57.53 -0.65 50.80
CA MET A 1 56.13 -0.83 51.22
C MET A 1 55.36 0.39 50.75
N ILE A 2 54.67 0.30 49.64
CA ILE A 2 53.75 1.36 49.15
C ILE A 2 52.44 0.65 48.84
N ARG A 3 51.38 0.94 49.62
CA ARG A 3 50.03 0.41 49.47
C ARG A 3 49.28 1.29 48.46
N SER A 4 48.90 0.73 47.33
CA SER A 4 48.00 1.30 46.35
C SER A 4 46.55 1.08 46.79
N GLY A 5 45.83 2.18 47.13
CA GLY A 5 44.40 2.17 47.42
C GLY A 5 43.60 2.38 46.17
N LEU A 6 42.97 1.34 45.61
CA LEU A 6 41.92 1.43 44.63
C LEU A 6 40.57 1.61 45.35
N ARG A 7 39.88 2.73 45.09
CA ARG A 7 38.50 2.95 45.53
C ARG A 7 37.56 2.30 44.54
N PRO A 8 36.49 1.59 44.98
CA PRO A 8 35.49 1.03 44.07
C PRO A 8 34.60 2.16 43.47
N ILE A 9 34.43 2.12 42.17
CA ILE A 9 33.49 2.98 41.41
C ILE A 9 32.07 2.50 41.72
N LYS A 10 31.22 3.37 42.29
CA LYS A 10 29.80 3.11 42.52
C LYS A 10 29.06 3.07 41.15
N PRO A 11 28.16 2.09 40.94
CA PRO A 11 27.34 2.07 39.72
C PRO A 11 26.40 3.29 39.71
N SER A 12 26.40 4.04 38.61
CA SER A 12 25.49 5.16 38.36
C SER A 12 24.06 4.62 38.27
N LYS A 13 23.18 5.20 39.09
CA LYS A 13 21.73 4.98 38.99
C LYS A 13 21.23 5.52 37.68
N PHE A 14 21.05 4.67 36.68
CA PHE A 14 20.24 4.99 35.52
C PHE A 14 18.78 5.15 35.97
N THR A 15 18.24 6.33 35.86
CA THR A 15 16.95 6.73 36.40
C THR A 15 15.81 6.01 35.66
N SER A 16 14.96 5.33 36.41
CA SER A 16 13.76 4.59 35.97
C SER A 16 12.64 5.47 35.35
N ALA A 17 12.82 6.78 35.31
CA ALA A 17 11.86 7.74 34.76
C ALA A 17 11.82 7.75 33.21
N SER A 18 12.92 7.38 32.53
CA SER A 18 13.01 7.36 31.07
C SER A 18 12.22 6.19 30.45
N SER A 19 12.20 5.02 31.13
CA SER A 19 11.55 3.82 30.62
C SER A 19 10.00 3.90 30.65
N THR A 20 9.45 4.59 31.64
CA THR A 20 7.99 4.74 31.81
C THR A 20 7.39 5.70 30.78
N HIS A 21 8.14 6.71 30.35
CA HIS A 21 7.69 7.69 29.37
C HIS A 21 7.71 7.10 27.93
N VAL A 22 8.74 6.28 27.64
CA VAL A 22 8.82 5.52 26.37
C VAL A 22 7.69 4.51 26.29
N ARG A 23 7.41 3.74 27.35
CA ARG A 23 6.30 2.78 27.42
C ARG A 23 4.93 3.43 27.24
N ARG A 24 4.68 4.61 27.83
CA ARG A 24 3.42 5.35 27.64
C ARG A 24 3.25 5.88 26.23
N ARG A 25 4.31 6.36 25.57
CA ARG A 25 4.25 6.77 24.15
C ARG A 25 4.02 5.58 23.22
N GLN A 26 4.67 4.44 23.46
CA GLN A 26 4.48 3.24 22.64
C GLN A 26 3.08 2.64 22.84
N ALA A 27 2.56 2.59 24.06
CA ALA A 27 1.19 2.13 24.31
C ALA A 27 0.14 3.02 23.66
N ALA A 28 0.32 4.36 23.68
CA ALA A 28 -0.55 5.29 22.97
C ALA A 28 -0.47 5.11 21.46
N LYS A 29 0.73 4.95 20.88
CA LYS A 29 0.92 4.68 19.45
C LYS A 29 0.39 3.33 19.01
N LEU A 30 0.53 2.27 19.84
CA LEU A 30 -0.12 0.97 19.58
C LEU A 30 -1.66 1.10 19.53
N THR A 31 -2.22 1.93 20.40
CA THR A 31 -3.65 2.23 20.40
C THR A 31 -4.04 3.02 19.16
N ASP A 32 -3.21 3.95 18.70
CA ASP A 32 -3.45 4.76 17.49
C ASP A 32 -3.28 3.93 16.20
N LEU A 33 -2.28 3.05 16.12
CA LEU A 33 -2.13 2.08 15.02
C LEU A 33 -3.34 1.13 14.94
N CYS A 34 -3.83 0.64 16.08
CA CYS A 34 -5.06 -0.15 16.16
C CYS A 34 -6.32 0.69 15.91
N ALA A 35 -6.34 1.97 16.25
CA ALA A 35 -7.46 2.88 16.03
C ALA A 35 -7.56 3.30 14.55
N ASN A 36 -6.44 3.49 13.86
CA ASN A 36 -6.43 3.72 12.41
C ASN A 36 -6.91 2.51 11.62
N ALA A 37 -6.63 1.29 12.07
CA ALA A 37 -7.23 0.08 11.51
C ALA A 37 -8.75 -0.02 11.73
N LYS A 38 -9.30 0.72 12.72
CA LYS A 38 -10.75 0.75 13.03
C LYS A 38 -11.53 1.83 12.28
N LYS A 39 -10.86 2.84 11.70
CA LYS A 39 -11.50 3.81 10.81
C LYS A 39 -11.75 3.14 9.47
N GLY A 40 -12.89 2.50 9.37
CA GLY A 40 -13.32 1.83 8.15
C GLY A 40 -13.41 2.80 6.97
N CYS A 41 -13.08 2.28 5.81
CA CYS A 41 -13.38 2.74 4.44
C CYS A 41 -12.62 3.94 3.86
N ASP A 42 -12.01 4.86 4.62
CA ASP A 42 -11.40 6.08 4.07
C ASP A 42 -9.92 6.30 4.43
N ALA A 43 -9.23 5.33 5.02
CA ALA A 43 -7.80 5.46 5.31
C ALA A 43 -6.99 5.41 4.01
N MET A 44 -6.24 6.47 3.74
CA MET A 44 -5.38 6.59 2.55
C MET A 44 -4.15 5.70 2.69
N THR A 45 -3.71 5.14 1.57
CA THR A 45 -2.47 4.34 1.51
C THR A 45 -1.24 5.20 1.82
N ARG A 46 -0.37 4.73 2.70
CA ARG A 46 0.85 5.42 3.15
C ARG A 46 2.08 4.96 2.35
N LEU A 47 2.98 5.89 2.06
CA LEU A 47 4.27 5.64 1.42
C LEU A 47 5.31 5.20 2.47
N LEU A 48 5.80 3.98 2.35
CA LEU A 48 6.96 3.49 3.09
C LEU A 48 8.20 3.52 2.20
N ALA A 49 9.21 4.31 2.60
CA ALA A 49 10.48 4.41 1.89
C ALA A 49 11.59 3.68 2.66
N SER A 50 12.17 2.62 2.07
CA SER A 50 13.29 1.89 2.69
C SER A 50 14.60 2.66 2.46
N VAL A 51 15.35 2.88 3.52
CA VAL A 51 16.61 3.65 3.56
C VAL A 51 17.72 2.88 4.28
N ALA A 52 18.96 3.08 3.86
CA ALA A 52 20.12 2.40 4.43
C ALA A 52 20.88 3.24 5.48
N ASN A 53 20.69 4.55 5.51
CA ASN A 53 21.45 5.48 6.34
C ASN A 53 20.69 6.78 6.62
N ALA A 54 21.27 7.63 7.47
CA ALA A 54 20.68 8.90 7.90
C ALA A 54 20.54 9.94 6.77
N ALA A 55 21.45 9.95 5.79
CA ALA A 55 21.36 10.89 4.67
C ALA A 55 20.15 10.55 3.78
N GLU A 56 19.96 9.29 3.46
CA GLU A 56 18.78 8.81 2.72
C GLU A 56 17.49 9.08 3.52
N ALA A 57 17.49 8.85 4.84
CA ALA A 57 16.35 9.15 5.70
C ALA A 57 15.97 10.64 5.63
N GLY A 58 16.94 11.55 5.60
CA GLY A 58 16.70 12.98 5.44
C GLY A 58 16.05 13.33 4.10
N ILE A 59 16.48 12.72 3.00
CA ILE A 59 15.92 12.95 1.66
C ILE A 59 14.46 12.52 1.60
N VAL A 60 14.15 11.28 1.96
CA VAL A 60 12.77 10.74 1.85
C VAL A 60 11.81 11.43 2.82
N LEU A 61 12.30 11.88 3.99
CA LEU A 61 11.53 12.67 4.94
C LEU A 61 11.10 14.01 4.35
N GLN A 62 12.03 14.74 3.70
CA GLN A 62 11.73 16.02 3.07
C GLN A 62 10.73 15.91 1.92
N LEU A 63 10.68 14.75 1.27
CA LEU A 63 9.80 14.46 0.15
C LEU A 63 8.48 13.79 0.59
N GLY A 64 8.20 13.75 1.89
CA GLY A 64 6.91 13.37 2.42
C GLY A 64 6.66 11.86 2.49
N ALA A 65 7.70 11.04 2.72
CA ALA A 65 7.50 9.64 3.08
C ALA A 65 6.78 9.55 4.44
N ASP A 66 5.72 8.76 4.50
CA ASP A 66 4.91 8.58 5.71
C ASP A 66 5.59 7.66 6.72
N ILE A 67 6.35 6.69 6.22
CA ILE A 67 7.11 5.71 7.02
C ILE A 67 8.53 5.60 6.47
N ILE A 68 9.53 5.78 7.34
CA ILE A 68 10.94 5.61 7.00
C ILE A 68 11.41 4.26 7.50
N ASP A 69 11.73 3.37 6.57
CA ASP A 69 12.06 1.97 6.83
C ASP A 69 13.57 1.72 6.81
N LEU A 70 14.13 1.37 7.96
CA LEU A 70 15.56 1.11 8.11
C LEU A 70 15.90 -0.29 7.63
N LYS A 71 16.65 -0.38 6.50
CA LYS A 71 16.95 -1.63 5.83
C LYS A 71 18.24 -1.52 5.01
N ASP A 72 19.15 -2.48 5.18
CA ASP A 72 20.37 -2.58 4.36
C ASP A 72 20.13 -3.53 3.17
N PRO A 73 19.98 -3.01 1.94
CA PRO A 73 19.69 -3.81 0.75
C PRO A 73 20.85 -4.75 0.34
N ARG A 74 22.05 -4.60 0.92
CA ARG A 74 23.21 -5.44 0.65
C ARG A 74 23.16 -6.73 1.47
N ARG A 75 22.34 -6.78 2.52
CA ARG A 75 22.26 -7.88 3.49
C ARG A 75 21.01 -8.74 3.34
N GLY A 76 20.36 -8.72 2.18
CA GLY A 76 19.21 -9.56 1.86
C GLY A 76 17.90 -8.82 1.67
N ALA A 77 16.81 -9.57 1.69
CA ALA A 77 15.46 -9.02 1.49
C ALA A 77 15.02 -8.17 2.68
N LEU A 78 15.34 -8.61 3.91
CA LEU A 78 15.08 -7.90 5.16
C LEU A 78 16.37 -7.52 5.88
N GLY A 79 17.44 -7.18 5.14
CA GLY A 79 18.75 -6.90 5.69
C GLY A 79 18.70 -5.89 6.84
N ALA A 80 19.08 -6.31 8.06
CA ALA A 80 19.11 -5.43 9.21
C ALA A 80 20.25 -4.42 9.10
N VAL A 81 19.97 -3.16 9.40
CA VAL A 81 20.99 -2.12 9.58
C VAL A 81 21.73 -2.32 10.92
N SER A 82 22.94 -1.78 11.04
CA SER A 82 23.61 -1.75 12.34
C SER A 82 22.85 -0.85 13.33
N LEU A 83 22.94 -1.14 14.62
CA LEU A 83 22.29 -0.31 15.66
C LEU A 83 22.79 1.14 15.63
N ASP A 84 24.07 1.37 15.23
CA ASP A 84 24.60 2.73 15.10
C ASP A 84 24.01 3.45 13.90
N SER A 85 23.87 2.78 12.74
CA SER A 85 23.17 3.36 11.58
C SER A 85 21.70 3.64 11.90
N ALA A 86 21.04 2.75 12.63
CA ALA A 86 19.67 2.96 13.10
C ALA A 86 19.56 4.19 13.99
N ARG A 87 20.46 4.35 14.98
CA ARG A 87 20.48 5.51 15.88
C ARG A 87 20.65 6.83 15.12
N GLN A 88 21.58 6.88 14.16
CA GLN A 88 21.80 8.06 13.33
C GLN A 88 20.58 8.40 12.46
N ALA A 89 19.95 7.40 11.83
CA ALA A 89 18.78 7.60 11.00
C ALA A 89 17.57 8.07 11.83
N ILE A 90 17.32 7.47 13.01
CA ILE A 90 16.24 7.87 13.92
C ILE A 90 16.45 9.31 14.40
N ALA A 91 17.69 9.69 14.73
CA ALA A 91 18.04 11.06 15.10
C ALA A 91 17.77 12.05 13.93
N ALA A 92 18.11 11.68 12.70
CA ALA A 92 17.83 12.48 11.51
C ALA A 92 16.32 12.63 11.23
N VAL A 93 15.53 11.60 11.48
CA VAL A 93 14.05 11.65 11.38
C VAL A 93 13.47 12.56 12.47
N GLY A 94 13.98 12.48 13.70
CA GLY A 94 13.60 13.35 14.80
C GLY A 94 12.12 13.31 15.17
N GLY A 95 11.45 12.17 14.97
CA GLY A 95 10.03 11.99 15.27
C GLY A 95 9.04 12.67 14.31
N ARG A 96 9.53 13.19 13.16
CA ARG A 96 8.71 13.87 12.15
C ARG A 96 7.94 12.93 11.22
N SER A 97 8.33 11.64 11.20
CA SER A 97 7.68 10.58 10.45
C SER A 97 7.75 9.28 11.26
N GLU A 98 6.86 8.34 11.00
CA GLU A 98 6.95 7.00 11.57
C GLU A 98 8.22 6.29 11.07
N THR A 99 8.76 5.40 11.91
CA THR A 99 9.95 4.62 11.59
C THR A 99 9.67 3.13 11.70
N SER A 100 10.22 2.35 10.78
CA SER A 100 10.25 0.89 10.89
C SER A 100 11.65 0.35 10.65
N ALA A 101 11.93 -0.85 11.12
CA ALA A 101 13.22 -1.50 10.90
C ALA A 101 13.05 -3.01 10.68
N ALA A 102 13.87 -3.56 9.78
CA ALA A 102 13.94 -5.00 9.53
C ALA A 102 14.93 -5.68 10.46
N LEU A 103 14.59 -6.88 10.96
CA LEU A 103 15.42 -7.70 11.88
C LEU A 103 16.40 -8.65 11.18
N GLY A 104 16.48 -8.61 9.85
CA GLY A 104 17.27 -9.53 9.07
C GLY A 104 16.43 -10.65 8.45
N ASP A 105 17.10 -11.45 7.62
CA ASP A 105 16.51 -12.64 6.99
C ASP A 105 16.68 -13.88 7.87
N PRO A 106 15.74 -14.85 7.85
CA PRO A 106 15.89 -16.11 8.55
C PRO A 106 17.07 -16.96 7.99
N PRO A 107 17.64 -17.93 8.74
CA PRO A 107 17.12 -18.42 10.03
C PRO A 107 17.47 -17.50 11.21
N TYR A 108 16.51 -17.33 12.12
CA TYR A 108 16.71 -16.49 13.30
C TYR A 108 17.33 -17.27 14.47
N ASN A 109 18.31 -16.65 15.13
CA ASN A 109 18.63 -16.95 16.51
C ASN A 109 17.66 -16.17 17.42
N GLU A 110 16.99 -16.85 18.33
CA GLU A 110 15.92 -16.28 19.14
C GLU A 110 16.40 -15.13 20.03
N ASP A 111 17.47 -15.36 20.79
CA ASP A 111 18.00 -14.35 21.71
C ASP A 111 18.43 -13.09 20.98
N THR A 112 19.19 -13.23 19.90
CA THR A 112 19.66 -12.12 19.07
C THR A 112 18.49 -11.36 18.42
N LEU A 113 17.44 -12.07 17.97
CA LEU A 113 16.24 -11.47 17.40
C LEU A 113 15.53 -10.60 18.43
N LEU A 114 15.29 -11.14 19.64
CA LEU A 114 14.59 -10.44 20.72
C LEU A 114 15.39 -9.24 21.24
N GLU A 115 16.70 -9.40 21.41
CA GLU A 115 17.60 -8.31 21.81
C GLU A 115 17.60 -7.18 20.79
N SER A 116 17.73 -7.50 19.48
CA SER A 116 17.73 -6.52 18.41
C SER A 116 16.39 -5.78 18.32
N ALA A 117 15.28 -6.49 18.44
CA ALA A 117 13.94 -5.87 18.41
C ALA A 117 13.75 -4.91 19.58
N ARG A 118 14.12 -5.32 20.80
CA ARG A 118 14.04 -4.47 22.00
C ARG A 118 14.97 -3.26 21.90
N ALA A 119 16.20 -3.45 21.37
CA ALA A 119 17.15 -2.36 21.17
C ALA A 119 16.63 -1.31 20.19
N LEU A 120 16.07 -1.72 19.05
CA LEU A 120 15.45 -0.82 18.05
C LEU A 120 14.27 -0.06 18.67
N ALA A 121 13.38 -0.74 19.37
CA ALA A 121 12.24 -0.10 20.03
C ALA A 121 12.69 0.90 21.11
N ALA A 122 13.73 0.57 21.88
CA ALA A 122 14.31 1.48 22.89
C ALA A 122 14.95 2.73 22.27
N MET A 123 15.40 2.66 21.01
CA MET A 123 15.90 3.80 20.24
C MET A 123 14.78 4.67 19.68
N GLY A 124 13.52 4.23 19.73
CA GLY A 124 12.37 4.95 19.22
C GLY A 124 11.88 4.51 17.86
N VAL A 125 12.28 3.32 17.38
CA VAL A 125 11.66 2.69 16.20
C VAL A 125 10.22 2.34 16.54
N ASP A 126 9.26 2.76 15.69
CA ASP A 126 7.83 2.56 15.94
C ASP A 126 7.39 1.12 15.63
N THR A 127 7.96 0.50 14.59
CA THR A 127 7.57 -0.83 14.11
C THR A 127 8.77 -1.68 13.73
N VAL A 128 8.78 -2.94 14.12
CA VAL A 128 9.83 -3.89 13.78
C VAL A 128 9.29 -4.99 12.86
N LYS A 129 10.03 -5.32 11.81
CA LYS A 129 9.61 -6.27 10.78
C LYS A 129 10.48 -7.51 10.76
N LEU A 130 9.84 -8.69 10.67
CA LEU A 130 10.51 -9.97 10.56
C LEU A 130 9.78 -10.90 9.57
N ALA A 131 10.54 -11.78 8.89
CA ALA A 131 9.95 -12.80 8.04
C ALA A 131 9.18 -13.82 8.87
N VAL A 132 8.01 -14.21 8.39
CA VAL A 132 7.14 -15.18 9.06
C VAL A 132 6.71 -16.27 8.09
N ASP A 133 6.85 -17.50 8.55
CA ASP A 133 6.30 -18.71 7.95
C ASP A 133 5.81 -19.65 9.07
N ALA A 134 5.19 -20.76 8.69
CA ALA A 134 4.66 -21.71 9.67
C ALA A 134 5.74 -22.27 10.63
N PRO A 135 6.94 -22.69 10.15
CA PRO A 135 8.05 -23.12 11.02
C PRO A 135 8.52 -22.04 11.98
N THR A 136 8.73 -20.81 11.51
CA THR A 136 9.16 -19.67 12.34
C THR A 136 8.14 -19.38 13.45
N LEU A 137 6.85 -19.30 13.10
CA LEU A 137 5.79 -19.06 14.08
C LEU A 137 5.54 -20.25 15.01
N HIS A 138 5.88 -21.47 14.61
CA HIS A 138 5.84 -22.62 15.51
C HIS A 138 6.95 -22.56 16.55
N ARG A 139 8.16 -22.22 16.15
CA ARG A 139 9.35 -22.19 17.00
C ARG A 139 9.40 -20.97 17.93
N LEU A 140 9.05 -19.80 17.43
CA LEU A 140 9.24 -18.51 18.12
C LEU A 140 7.93 -17.87 18.61
N GLY A 141 6.78 -18.54 18.43
CA GLY A 141 5.47 -17.93 18.64
C GLY A 141 5.27 -17.35 20.03
N ASP A 142 5.66 -18.08 21.08
CA ASP A 142 5.49 -17.62 22.47
C ASP A 142 6.36 -16.41 22.78
N SER A 143 7.63 -16.43 22.36
CA SER A 143 8.58 -15.32 22.53
C SER A 143 8.16 -14.08 21.72
N LEU A 144 7.65 -14.28 20.50
CA LEU A 144 7.11 -13.19 19.69
C LEU A 144 5.82 -12.60 20.27
N SER A 145 4.97 -13.44 20.88
CA SER A 145 3.76 -12.96 21.57
C SER A 145 4.10 -12.14 22.82
N GLU A 146 5.13 -12.52 23.55
CA GLU A 146 5.63 -11.71 24.66
C GLU A 146 6.22 -10.39 24.17
N LEU A 147 7.08 -10.42 23.13
CA LEU A 147 7.68 -9.24 22.51
C LEU A 147 6.61 -8.27 21.96
N ALA A 148 5.54 -8.79 21.37
CA ALA A 148 4.46 -8.00 20.80
C ALA A 148 3.69 -7.14 21.83
N ARG A 149 3.85 -7.39 23.14
CA ARG A 149 3.27 -6.55 24.19
C ARG A 149 3.98 -5.21 24.34
N ASP A 150 5.28 -5.18 23.98
CA ASP A 150 6.13 -4.00 24.15
C ASP A 150 6.57 -3.38 22.81
N VAL A 151 6.53 -4.15 21.72
CA VAL A 151 7.06 -3.77 20.40
C VAL A 151 6.00 -4.05 19.33
N ALA A 152 5.70 -3.07 18.50
CA ALA A 152 4.82 -3.28 17.35
C ALA A 152 5.51 -4.15 16.30
N LEU A 153 5.02 -5.38 16.10
CA LEU A 153 5.57 -6.35 15.15
C LEU A 153 4.77 -6.39 13.85
N VAL A 154 5.47 -6.46 12.73
CA VAL A 154 4.88 -6.70 11.41
C VAL A 154 5.49 -7.96 10.80
N GLY A 155 4.63 -8.91 10.42
CA GLY A 155 5.04 -10.15 9.76
C GLY A 155 5.24 -9.94 8.27
N MET A 156 6.42 -10.27 7.76
CA MET A 156 6.75 -10.20 6.34
C MET A 156 6.58 -11.58 5.71
N MET A 157 5.73 -11.67 4.68
CA MET A 157 5.49 -12.89 3.91
C MET A 157 6.00 -12.68 2.48
N PHE A 158 6.65 -13.70 1.90
CA PHE A 158 7.28 -13.55 0.59
C PHE A 158 6.39 -14.12 -0.54
N ALA A 159 6.01 -13.25 -1.47
CA ALA A 159 5.11 -13.55 -2.59
C ALA A 159 5.65 -14.64 -3.53
N ASP A 160 6.96 -14.67 -3.73
CA ASP A 160 7.67 -15.66 -4.54
C ASP A 160 7.84 -17.03 -3.86
N GLU A 161 7.44 -17.16 -2.59
CA GLU A 161 7.43 -18.39 -1.80
C GLU A 161 6.02 -18.96 -1.56
N LYS A 162 5.00 -18.48 -2.29
CA LYS A 162 3.60 -18.92 -2.16
C LYS A 162 3.08 -18.79 -0.72
N PRO A 163 2.96 -17.58 -0.19
CA PRO A 163 2.60 -17.35 1.21
C PRO A 163 1.22 -17.94 1.54
N ASP A 164 1.14 -18.56 2.73
CA ASP A 164 -0.11 -19.06 3.30
C ASP A 164 -0.81 -17.97 4.12
N PHE A 165 -1.89 -17.41 3.61
CA PHE A 165 -2.66 -16.35 4.28
C PHE A 165 -3.40 -16.85 5.54
N ALA A 166 -3.57 -18.16 5.75
CA ALA A 166 -4.09 -18.69 7.00
C ALA A 166 -3.24 -18.29 8.22
N LEU A 167 -1.96 -17.98 8.00
CA LEU A 167 -1.06 -17.46 9.04
C LEU A 167 -1.47 -16.09 9.59
N LEU A 168 -2.25 -15.29 8.86
CA LEU A 168 -2.72 -13.97 9.33
C LEU A 168 -3.51 -14.07 10.64
N ALA A 169 -4.39 -15.07 10.76
CA ALA A 169 -5.13 -15.32 12.00
C ALA A 169 -4.19 -15.66 13.17
N LYS A 170 -3.09 -16.39 12.90
CA LYS A 170 -2.07 -16.69 13.91
C LYS A 170 -1.29 -15.45 14.29
N LEU A 171 -0.88 -14.61 13.33
CA LEU A 171 -0.21 -13.33 13.62
C LEU A 171 -1.08 -12.45 14.52
N LYS A 172 -2.39 -12.35 14.24
CA LYS A 172 -3.31 -11.61 15.09
C LYS A 172 -3.35 -12.15 16.53
N LYS A 173 -3.43 -13.46 16.69
CA LYS A 173 -3.42 -14.10 18.03
C LYS A 173 -2.12 -13.85 18.80
N LEU A 174 -0.98 -13.76 18.10
CA LEU A 174 0.32 -13.47 18.69
C LEU A 174 0.53 -11.97 18.99
N GLY A 175 -0.44 -11.10 18.65
CA GLY A 175 -0.37 -9.67 18.95
C GLY A 175 0.35 -8.82 17.90
N PHE A 176 0.60 -9.34 16.70
CA PHE A 176 1.18 -8.54 15.62
C PHE A 176 0.28 -7.37 15.23
N ALA A 177 0.87 -6.23 14.89
CA ALA A 177 0.18 -5.04 14.44
C ALA A 177 -0.23 -5.11 12.98
N GLY A 178 0.50 -5.89 12.17
CA GLY A 178 0.24 -5.99 10.74
C GLY A 178 0.98 -7.11 10.04
N ALA A 179 0.70 -7.25 8.75
CA ALA A 179 1.41 -8.13 7.84
C ALA A 179 1.73 -7.40 6.53
N MET A 180 2.85 -7.77 5.89
CA MET A 180 3.24 -7.21 4.60
C MET A 180 3.66 -8.33 3.64
N LEU A 181 3.35 -8.15 2.37
CA LEU A 181 3.89 -8.93 1.27
C LEU A 181 5.14 -8.22 0.71
N ASP A 182 6.19 -8.98 0.46
CA ASP A 182 7.40 -8.55 -0.27
C ASP A 182 7.85 -9.70 -1.19
N THR A 183 8.88 -9.54 -1.99
CA THR A 183 9.58 -10.61 -2.69
C THR A 183 10.91 -10.90 -2.01
N ARG A 184 11.28 -12.18 -1.87
CA ARG A 184 12.58 -12.57 -1.30
C ARG A 184 13.68 -12.36 -2.34
N ASP A 185 13.54 -12.98 -3.48
CA ASP A 185 14.46 -12.83 -4.59
C ASP A 185 14.03 -11.69 -5.52
N LYS A 186 14.73 -10.57 -5.42
CA LYS A 186 14.44 -9.36 -6.21
C LYS A 186 14.75 -9.50 -7.70
N THR A 187 15.44 -10.56 -8.10
CA THR A 187 15.78 -10.84 -9.51
C THR A 187 14.67 -11.63 -10.21
N ARG A 188 13.76 -12.26 -9.46
CA ARG A 188 12.70 -13.12 -10.01
C ARG A 188 11.41 -12.38 -10.37
N GLY A 189 11.41 -11.08 -10.29
CA GLY A 189 10.26 -10.26 -10.69
C GLY A 189 9.66 -9.44 -9.55
N ARG A 190 8.65 -8.67 -9.95
CA ARG A 190 7.91 -7.77 -9.06
C ARG A 190 6.77 -8.53 -8.33
N LEU A 191 6.26 -7.96 -7.26
CA LEU A 191 5.13 -8.51 -6.48
C LEU A 191 3.97 -8.98 -7.38
N ILE A 192 3.57 -8.13 -8.35
CA ILE A 192 2.45 -8.40 -9.26
C ILE A 192 2.72 -9.49 -10.30
N ALA A 193 3.99 -9.91 -10.46
CA ALA A 193 4.33 -11.07 -11.28
C ALA A 193 4.17 -12.40 -10.53
N HIS A 194 4.23 -12.36 -9.21
CA HIS A 194 4.08 -13.55 -8.35
C HIS A 194 2.65 -13.74 -7.83
N LEU A 195 1.96 -12.64 -7.54
CA LEU A 195 0.59 -12.64 -7.02
C LEU A 195 -0.30 -11.73 -7.87
N GLU A 196 -1.29 -12.32 -8.52
CA GLU A 196 -2.30 -11.56 -9.25
C GLU A 196 -3.08 -10.62 -8.31
N VAL A 197 -3.65 -9.56 -8.86
CA VAL A 197 -4.40 -8.53 -8.12
C VAL A 197 -5.51 -9.11 -7.23
N VAL A 198 -6.15 -10.21 -7.65
CA VAL A 198 -7.17 -10.92 -6.85
C VAL A 198 -6.58 -11.48 -5.55
N LYS A 199 -5.37 -12.04 -5.59
CA LYS A 199 -4.68 -12.55 -4.40
C LYS A 199 -4.20 -11.43 -3.48
N LEU A 200 -3.74 -10.31 -4.06
CA LEU A 200 -3.41 -9.11 -3.29
C LEU A 200 -4.65 -8.54 -2.60
N ASN A 201 -5.80 -8.52 -3.29
CA ASN A 201 -7.07 -8.11 -2.70
C ASN A 201 -7.50 -9.05 -1.56
N GLN A 202 -7.37 -10.37 -1.74
CA GLN A 202 -7.64 -11.35 -0.68
C GLN A 202 -6.80 -11.06 0.56
N PHE A 203 -5.48 -10.87 0.39
CA PHE A 203 -4.57 -10.54 1.50
C PHE A 203 -4.99 -9.28 2.24
N CYS A 204 -5.23 -8.17 1.53
CA CYS A 204 -5.64 -6.90 2.13
C CYS A 204 -7.00 -7.02 2.84
N PHE A 205 -7.95 -7.77 2.25
CA PHE A 205 -9.27 -8.02 2.84
C PHE A 205 -9.16 -8.82 4.14
N GLU A 206 -8.39 -9.91 4.16
CA GLU A 206 -8.18 -10.73 5.34
C GLU A 206 -7.45 -9.96 6.45
N CYS A 207 -6.43 -9.17 6.11
CA CYS A 207 -5.78 -8.27 7.07
C CYS A 207 -6.79 -7.33 7.70
N ARG A 208 -7.63 -6.67 6.90
CA ARG A 208 -8.65 -5.74 7.38
C ARG A 208 -9.68 -6.43 8.28
N ALA A 209 -10.16 -7.62 7.89
CA ALA A 209 -11.11 -8.42 8.68
C ALA A 209 -10.54 -8.80 10.06
N LEU A 210 -9.22 -9.00 10.15
CA LEU A 210 -8.50 -9.32 11.39
C LEU A 210 -8.02 -8.08 12.15
N ASN A 211 -8.28 -6.86 11.68
CA ASN A 211 -7.68 -5.62 12.18
C ASN A 211 -6.15 -5.72 12.26
N LEU A 212 -5.54 -6.19 11.19
CA LEU A 212 -4.11 -6.14 10.91
C LEU A 212 -3.87 -5.07 9.85
N MET A 213 -2.84 -4.27 10.01
CA MET A 213 -2.36 -3.37 8.97
C MET A 213 -1.82 -4.20 7.79
N SER A 214 -2.23 -3.86 6.58
CA SER A 214 -1.79 -4.51 5.35
C SER A 214 -0.71 -3.70 4.63
N GLY A 215 0.37 -4.35 4.20
CA GLY A 215 1.42 -3.69 3.42
C GLY A 215 1.78 -4.47 2.17
N LEU A 216 2.06 -3.77 1.08
CA LEU A 216 2.52 -4.34 -0.17
C LEU A 216 3.85 -3.73 -0.57
N ALA A 217 4.84 -4.58 -0.83
CA ALA A 217 6.16 -4.24 -1.31
C ALA A 217 6.64 -5.34 -2.27
N GLY A 218 7.85 -5.25 -2.81
CA GLY A 218 8.42 -6.29 -3.66
C GLY A 218 8.72 -5.80 -5.06
N SER A 219 9.81 -5.07 -5.20
CA SER A 219 10.30 -4.53 -6.48
C SER A 219 9.24 -3.75 -7.26
N LEU A 220 8.28 -3.12 -6.56
CA LEU A 220 7.23 -2.30 -7.19
C LEU A 220 7.87 -1.11 -7.92
N GLU A 221 7.31 -0.78 -9.07
CA GLU A 221 7.68 0.36 -9.91
C GLU A 221 6.53 1.36 -10.03
N ALA A 222 6.81 2.54 -10.56
CA ALA A 222 5.81 3.58 -10.74
C ALA A 222 4.53 3.11 -11.48
N PRO A 223 4.62 2.31 -12.58
CA PRO A 223 3.44 1.79 -13.26
C PRO A 223 2.59 0.83 -12.43
N ASP A 224 3.16 0.20 -11.39
CA ASP A 224 2.44 -0.73 -10.53
C ASP A 224 1.55 0.00 -9.52
N VAL A 225 1.90 1.24 -9.15
CA VAL A 225 1.22 1.99 -8.07
C VAL A 225 -0.30 2.09 -8.30
N PRO A 226 -0.81 2.56 -9.44
CA PRO A 226 -2.25 2.61 -9.67
C PRO A 226 -2.94 1.25 -9.56
N ARG A 227 -2.26 0.17 -9.98
CA ARG A 227 -2.77 -1.22 -9.96
C ARG A 227 -2.92 -1.74 -8.55
N VAL A 228 -1.87 -1.59 -7.72
CA VAL A 228 -1.91 -2.06 -6.32
C VAL A 228 -2.79 -1.18 -5.43
N LEU A 229 -3.04 0.07 -5.79
CA LEU A 229 -4.00 0.93 -5.11
C LEU A 229 -5.46 0.46 -5.26
N LEU A 230 -5.79 -0.31 -6.30
CA LEU A 230 -7.13 -0.91 -6.47
C LEU A 230 -7.52 -1.80 -5.28
N VAL A 231 -6.55 -2.44 -4.62
CA VAL A 231 -6.80 -3.34 -3.49
C VAL A 231 -6.75 -2.63 -2.13
N ARG A 232 -6.51 -1.32 -2.13
CA ARG A 232 -6.50 -0.44 -0.94
C ARG A 232 -5.63 -0.97 0.20
N PRO A 233 -4.32 -1.17 0.00
CA PRO A 233 -3.41 -1.52 1.08
C PRO A 233 -3.22 -0.32 2.02
N ASP A 234 -2.92 -0.56 3.29
CA ASP A 234 -2.61 0.52 4.24
C ASP A 234 -1.23 1.12 3.96
N ILE A 235 -0.30 0.32 3.40
CA ILE A 235 1.08 0.72 3.13
C ILE A 235 1.55 0.20 1.77
N LEU A 236 2.23 1.06 1.01
CA LEU A 236 3.05 0.67 -0.14
C LEU A 236 4.53 0.94 0.15
N GLY A 237 5.35 -0.11 0.04
CA GLY A 237 6.78 -0.08 0.34
C GLY A 237 7.67 -0.08 -0.91
N PHE A 238 8.64 0.82 -0.94
CA PHE A 238 9.56 1.01 -2.06
C PHE A 238 11.01 1.08 -1.61
N ARG A 239 11.92 0.60 -2.47
CA ARG A 239 13.37 0.83 -2.37
C ARG A 239 14.00 1.02 -3.74
N GLY A 240 13.98 0.00 -4.61
CA GLY A 240 14.66 0.05 -5.93
C GLY A 240 14.20 1.23 -6.78
N SER A 241 12.89 1.40 -6.92
CA SER A 241 12.29 2.51 -7.69
C SER A 241 12.46 3.90 -7.08
N LEU A 242 13.00 4.00 -5.86
CA LEU A 242 13.41 5.27 -5.26
C LEU A 242 14.89 5.58 -5.50
N CYS A 243 15.64 4.67 -6.13
CA CYS A 243 17.09 4.79 -6.33
C CYS A 243 17.44 5.09 -7.78
N ASN A 244 18.62 5.70 -7.97
CA ASN A 244 19.19 5.92 -9.29
C ASN A 244 19.25 4.61 -10.09
N ALA A 245 18.86 4.66 -11.36
CA ALA A 245 18.82 3.53 -12.29
C ALA A 245 18.04 2.30 -11.76
N HIS A 246 17.10 2.49 -10.84
CA HIS A 246 16.37 1.42 -10.17
C HIS A 246 17.24 0.40 -9.42
N ASP A 247 18.52 0.72 -9.18
CA ASP A 247 19.40 -0.12 -8.38
C ASP A 247 19.13 0.06 -6.89
N ARG A 248 18.55 -0.96 -6.26
CA ARG A 248 18.23 -0.96 -4.82
C ARG A 248 19.44 -0.71 -3.90
N ARG A 249 20.67 -0.92 -4.40
CA ARG A 249 21.95 -0.66 -3.69
C ARG A 249 22.47 0.75 -3.94
N GLY A 250 21.90 1.44 -4.92
CA GLY A 250 22.23 2.81 -5.30
C GLY A 250 21.73 3.84 -4.29
N ALA A 251 22.13 5.08 -4.49
CA ALA A 251 21.65 6.22 -3.71
C ALA A 251 20.19 6.54 -4.07
N ILE A 252 19.45 7.09 -3.08
CA ILE A 252 18.10 7.61 -3.29
C ILE A 252 18.13 8.76 -4.30
N ASP A 253 17.23 8.71 -5.27
CA ASP A 253 16.95 9.77 -6.22
C ASP A 253 15.76 10.61 -5.77
N PRO A 254 15.95 11.88 -5.44
CA PRO A 254 14.85 12.75 -5.03
C PRO A 254 13.70 12.84 -6.04
N ALA A 255 14.02 12.82 -7.35
CA ALA A 255 13.00 12.89 -8.40
C ALA A 255 12.13 11.62 -8.43
N ALA A 256 12.76 10.45 -8.25
CA ALA A 256 12.05 9.18 -8.15
C ALA A 256 11.15 9.10 -6.90
N VAL A 257 11.61 9.60 -5.76
CA VAL A 257 10.78 9.70 -4.54
C VAL A 257 9.58 10.60 -4.76
N ALA A 258 9.78 11.78 -5.36
CA ALA A 258 8.70 12.72 -5.66
C ALA A 258 7.67 12.09 -6.61
N LEU A 259 8.12 11.39 -7.66
CA LEU A 259 7.24 10.68 -8.59
C LEU A 259 6.36 9.65 -7.86
N ILE A 260 6.96 8.77 -7.05
CA ILE A 260 6.21 7.75 -6.31
C ILE A 260 5.25 8.41 -5.30
N ARG A 261 5.68 9.48 -4.62
CA ARG A 261 4.80 10.21 -3.68
C ARG A 261 3.58 10.80 -4.38
N ASP A 262 3.76 11.38 -5.57
CA ASP A 262 2.68 11.98 -6.34
C ASP A 262 1.66 10.94 -6.85
N LEU A 263 2.09 9.71 -7.09
CA LEU A 263 1.21 8.62 -7.51
C LEU A 263 0.36 8.04 -6.37
N ILE A 264 0.76 8.23 -5.10
CA ILE A 264 0.03 7.74 -3.93
C ILE A 264 -0.81 8.91 -3.37
N PRO A 265 -2.16 8.83 -3.31
CA PRO A 265 -3.01 9.88 -2.75
C PRO A 265 -2.63 10.20 -1.29
N CYS A 266 -2.71 11.49 -0.90
CA CYS A 266 -2.37 11.97 0.44
C CYS A 266 -3.50 12.87 0.97
N GLU A 267 -3.89 12.70 2.25
CA GLU A 267 -5.03 13.43 2.86
C GLU A 267 -4.75 14.91 3.15
N ASN A 268 -3.49 15.30 3.31
CA ASN A 268 -3.13 16.68 3.67
C ASN A 268 -2.12 17.28 2.69
N PRO A 269 -2.53 18.19 1.80
CA PRO A 269 -1.62 19.22 1.35
C PRO A 269 -1.27 20.06 2.60
N ASP A 270 0.02 20.21 2.91
CA ASP A 270 0.51 21.09 3.99
C ASP A 270 -0.16 22.47 3.87
N PRO A 271 -1.00 22.90 4.83
CA PRO A 271 -1.70 24.17 4.75
C PRO A 271 -0.75 25.37 4.78
N HIS A 272 0.52 25.16 5.12
CA HIS A 272 1.60 26.18 5.15
C HIS A 272 2.56 26.07 3.97
N ALA A 273 2.42 25.03 3.09
CA ALA A 273 3.13 25.07 1.83
C ALA A 273 2.67 26.31 1.06
N SER A 274 3.61 27.22 0.76
CA SER A 274 3.37 28.31 -0.21
C SER A 274 2.52 27.77 -1.36
N PRO A 275 1.70 28.60 -2.04
CA PRO A 275 0.90 28.17 -3.18
C PRO A 275 1.85 27.80 -4.35
N LYS A 276 2.72 26.83 -4.10
CA LYS A 276 3.36 26.06 -5.14
C LYS A 276 2.22 25.32 -5.80
N ILE A 277 2.10 25.49 -7.10
CA ILE A 277 1.21 24.76 -7.96
C ILE A 277 1.13 23.33 -7.40
N ASP A 278 -0.05 22.95 -6.91
CA ASP A 278 -0.24 21.59 -6.42
C ASP A 278 -0.15 20.65 -7.62
N TRP A 279 1.05 20.12 -7.84
CA TRP A 279 1.34 19.19 -8.93
C TRP A 279 0.47 17.93 -8.87
N ARG A 280 -0.14 17.63 -7.70
CA ARG A 280 -1.10 16.55 -7.53
C ARG A 280 -2.44 16.91 -8.17
N LEU A 281 -2.87 18.15 -8.04
CA LEU A 281 -4.02 18.68 -8.76
C LEU A 281 -3.75 18.78 -10.27
N LEU A 282 -2.54 19.16 -10.66
CA LEU A 282 -2.10 19.12 -12.06
C LEU A 282 -2.03 17.72 -12.63
N ALA A 283 -1.46 16.76 -11.87
CA ALA A 283 -1.47 15.35 -12.25
C ALA A 283 -2.89 14.76 -12.27
N ARG A 284 -3.81 15.30 -11.48
CA ARG A 284 -5.24 15.00 -11.54
C ARG A 284 -6.00 15.76 -12.66
N GLY A 285 -5.31 16.57 -13.46
CA GLY A 285 -5.95 17.37 -14.51
C GLY A 285 -6.84 18.49 -13.99
N ILE A 286 -6.73 18.87 -12.71
CA ILE A 286 -7.42 20.02 -12.12
C ILE A 286 -6.47 21.21 -12.20
N ILE A 287 -6.27 21.76 -13.38
CA ILE A 287 -5.92 23.16 -13.50
C ILE A 287 -7.24 23.90 -13.38
N GLY A 288 -7.41 24.68 -12.33
CA GLY A 288 -8.58 25.54 -12.17
C GLY A 288 -8.71 26.47 -13.37
N GLY A 289 -9.60 26.17 -14.23
CA GLY A 289 -9.94 26.95 -15.39
C GLY A 289 -10.95 26.18 -16.21
N ARG A 290 -12.18 26.66 -16.26
CA ARG A 290 -13.30 26.34 -17.15
C ARG A 290 -13.27 24.94 -17.75
N ASP A 291 -14.41 24.25 -17.73
CA ASP A 291 -14.73 23.04 -18.49
C ASP A 291 -14.38 23.19 -19.98
N ASP A 292 -13.07 23.25 -20.28
CA ASP A 292 -12.64 22.96 -21.63
C ASP A 292 -12.90 21.47 -21.82
N GLU A 293 -13.72 21.14 -22.79
CA GLU A 293 -13.84 19.82 -23.39
C GLU A 293 -12.48 19.46 -23.99
N GLY A 294 -11.50 19.22 -23.09
CA GLY A 294 -10.16 18.80 -23.47
C GLY A 294 -10.27 17.53 -24.30
N GLU A 295 -9.47 17.43 -25.33
CA GLU A 295 -9.43 16.24 -26.19
C GLU A 295 -9.30 14.99 -25.33
N LEU A 296 -10.14 14.00 -25.60
CA LEU A 296 -10.17 12.72 -24.91
C LEU A 296 -9.45 11.68 -25.77
N ASP A 297 -8.57 10.93 -25.15
CA ASP A 297 -8.00 9.73 -25.71
C ASP A 297 -8.83 8.52 -25.28
N ARG A 298 -8.82 7.48 -26.11
CA ARG A 298 -9.52 6.24 -25.86
C ARG A 298 -8.52 5.14 -25.50
N VAL A 299 -8.57 4.66 -24.27
CA VAL A 299 -7.85 3.46 -23.83
C VAL A 299 -8.83 2.31 -23.78
N PHE A 300 -8.49 1.16 -24.36
CA PHE A 300 -9.45 0.10 -24.51
C PHE A 300 -8.86 -1.30 -24.33
N VAL A 301 -9.73 -2.24 -24.00
CA VAL A 301 -9.50 -3.69 -24.00
C VAL A 301 -10.56 -4.32 -24.89
N ARG A 302 -10.16 -5.31 -25.70
CA ARG A 302 -11.05 -6.06 -26.61
C ARG A 302 -10.89 -7.54 -26.39
N ASP A 303 -11.99 -8.27 -26.52
CA ASP A 303 -12.04 -9.73 -26.48
C ASP A 303 -11.27 -10.36 -25.31
N PHE A 304 -11.32 -9.70 -24.16
CA PHE A 304 -10.71 -10.24 -22.94
C PHE A 304 -11.62 -11.33 -22.37
N VAL A 305 -11.28 -12.60 -22.63
CA VAL A 305 -12.08 -13.74 -22.19
C VAL A 305 -11.54 -14.32 -20.90
N MET A 306 -12.42 -14.50 -19.92
CA MET A 306 -12.10 -15.19 -18.68
C MET A 306 -13.29 -16.01 -18.16
N PRO A 307 -13.04 -17.07 -17.35
CA PRO A 307 -14.11 -17.83 -16.72
C PRO A 307 -14.70 -17.02 -15.56
N ALA A 308 -16.04 -16.92 -15.52
CA ALA A 308 -16.79 -16.26 -14.45
C ALA A 308 -17.94 -17.14 -13.96
N GLU A 309 -18.25 -17.08 -12.67
CA GLU A 309 -19.44 -17.68 -12.08
C GLU A 309 -20.58 -16.65 -12.15
N ILE A 310 -21.46 -16.80 -13.16
CA ILE A 310 -22.47 -15.80 -13.47
C ILE A 310 -23.76 -16.42 -13.94
N GLY A 311 -24.87 -15.94 -13.42
CA GLY A 311 -26.24 -16.31 -13.85
C GLY A 311 -27.22 -16.38 -12.69
N ALA A 312 -28.47 -16.04 -12.98
CA ALA A 312 -29.55 -16.00 -12.01
C ALA A 312 -30.21 -17.37 -11.74
N TYR A 313 -29.94 -18.35 -12.59
CA TYR A 313 -30.53 -19.68 -12.44
C TYR A 313 -29.72 -20.57 -11.50
N ASP A 314 -30.43 -21.45 -10.76
CA ASP A 314 -29.77 -22.37 -9.83
C ASP A 314 -28.73 -23.28 -10.47
N PHE A 315 -28.95 -23.70 -11.74
CA PHE A 315 -28.03 -24.56 -12.47
C PHE A 315 -26.74 -23.84 -12.91
N GLU A 316 -26.70 -22.48 -12.89
CA GLU A 316 -25.53 -21.66 -13.19
C GLU A 316 -24.63 -21.48 -11.96
N ARG A 317 -25.15 -21.76 -10.75
CA ARG A 317 -24.39 -21.61 -9.50
C ARG A 317 -23.28 -22.64 -9.39
N GLY A 318 -22.05 -22.15 -9.12
CA GLY A 318 -20.84 -22.97 -9.05
C GLY A 318 -20.32 -23.45 -10.42
N VAL A 319 -20.93 -23.01 -11.52
CA VAL A 319 -20.49 -23.29 -12.88
C VAL A 319 -19.78 -22.06 -13.45
N ARG A 320 -18.57 -22.24 -13.97
CA ARG A 320 -17.83 -21.19 -14.66
C ARG A 320 -18.16 -21.21 -16.14
N GLN A 321 -18.61 -20.07 -16.63
CA GLN A 321 -18.89 -19.81 -18.04
C GLN A 321 -17.80 -18.90 -18.63
N ARG A 322 -17.50 -19.03 -19.91
CA ARG A 322 -16.61 -18.09 -20.61
C ARG A 322 -17.35 -16.79 -20.84
N VAL A 323 -16.74 -15.71 -20.41
CA VAL A 323 -17.28 -14.36 -20.55
C VAL A 323 -16.25 -13.48 -21.23
N ALA A 324 -16.66 -12.82 -22.31
CA ALA A 324 -15.83 -11.84 -23.03
C ALA A 324 -16.15 -10.43 -22.54
N PHE A 325 -15.13 -9.67 -22.32
CA PHE A 325 -15.19 -8.28 -21.89
C PHE A 325 -14.61 -7.37 -22.96
N GLU A 326 -15.32 -6.31 -23.27
CA GLU A 326 -14.81 -5.15 -24.01
C GLU A 326 -15.05 -3.91 -23.20
N VAL A 327 -14.00 -3.12 -23.03
CA VAL A 327 -14.07 -1.88 -22.25
C VAL A 327 -13.40 -0.76 -23.01
N ASP A 328 -14.09 0.39 -23.07
CA ASP A 328 -13.56 1.66 -23.54
C ASP A 328 -13.56 2.65 -22.38
N ALA A 329 -12.40 3.21 -22.09
CA ALA A 329 -12.24 4.34 -21.17
C ALA A 329 -11.84 5.59 -21.96
N LEU A 330 -12.69 6.62 -21.93
CA LEU A 330 -12.32 7.94 -22.44
C LEU A 330 -11.59 8.69 -21.33
N VAL A 331 -10.35 9.02 -21.57
CA VAL A 331 -9.46 9.65 -20.61
C VAL A 331 -9.04 11.03 -21.11
N ARG A 332 -8.91 12.00 -20.21
CA ARG A 332 -8.35 13.30 -20.56
C ARG A 332 -6.96 13.11 -21.14
N ARG A 333 -6.71 13.72 -22.32
CA ARG A 333 -5.41 13.66 -22.97
C ARG A 333 -4.33 14.19 -22.02
N ALA A 334 -3.19 13.49 -21.95
CA ALA A 334 -2.00 14.04 -21.33
C ALA A 334 -1.53 15.22 -22.18
N GLY A 335 -1.23 16.35 -21.55
CA GLY A 335 -0.64 17.50 -22.24
C GLY A 335 0.72 17.15 -22.88
N ALA A 336 1.54 18.16 -23.17
CA ALA A 336 2.84 18.01 -23.84
C ALA A 336 3.85 17.05 -23.20
N HIS A 337 3.55 16.50 -22.03
CA HIS A 337 4.40 15.57 -21.26
C HIS A 337 3.81 14.15 -21.24
N ALA A 338 3.47 13.61 -22.40
CA ALA A 338 2.92 12.26 -22.56
C ALA A 338 3.82 11.13 -21.99
N GLU A 339 5.11 11.40 -21.76
CA GLU A 339 6.06 10.45 -21.18
C GLU A 339 6.03 10.43 -19.63
N ASP A 340 5.30 11.35 -18.99
CA ASP A 340 5.18 11.37 -17.54
C ASP A 340 4.20 10.31 -17.05
N MET A 341 4.69 9.34 -16.28
CA MET A 341 3.89 8.25 -15.69
C MET A 341 2.67 8.75 -14.89
N ARG A 342 2.76 9.94 -14.30
CA ARG A 342 1.62 10.59 -13.60
C ARG A 342 0.45 10.88 -14.51
N SER A 343 0.70 10.98 -15.81
CA SER A 343 -0.29 11.30 -16.84
C SER A 343 -0.80 10.08 -17.61
N ILE A 344 -0.35 8.86 -17.28
CA ILE A 344 -0.73 7.65 -18.00
C ILE A 344 -1.90 6.94 -17.30
N PHE A 345 -2.93 6.59 -18.07
CA PHE A 345 -3.94 5.62 -17.69
C PHE A 345 -3.64 4.31 -18.44
N SER A 346 -3.17 3.29 -17.71
CA SER A 346 -2.80 2.00 -18.30
C SER A 346 -4.03 1.13 -18.57
N TYR A 347 -4.03 0.42 -19.70
CA TYR A 347 -5.02 -0.64 -19.98
C TYR A 347 -4.97 -1.79 -18.94
N ASP A 348 -3.85 -1.99 -18.24
CA ASP A 348 -3.74 -2.93 -17.14
C ASP A 348 -4.75 -2.66 -16.03
N LEU A 349 -5.08 -1.39 -15.78
CA LEU A 349 -6.12 -1.02 -14.80
C LEU A 349 -7.49 -1.55 -15.19
N ILE A 350 -7.78 -1.56 -16.50
CA ILE A 350 -9.04 -2.14 -17.01
C ILE A 350 -9.07 -3.65 -16.75
N ILE A 351 -7.99 -4.34 -17.08
CA ILE A 351 -7.87 -5.80 -16.90
C ILE A 351 -7.95 -6.16 -15.41
N ASP A 352 -7.24 -5.43 -14.56
CA ASP A 352 -7.23 -5.67 -13.12
C ASP A 352 -8.60 -5.36 -12.48
N ALA A 353 -9.30 -4.32 -12.93
CA ALA A 353 -10.68 -4.03 -12.48
C ALA A 353 -11.64 -5.18 -12.82
N ILE A 354 -11.58 -5.71 -14.06
CA ILE A 354 -12.40 -6.86 -14.47
C ILE A 354 -12.06 -8.08 -13.58
N ARG A 355 -10.79 -8.39 -13.40
CA ARG A 355 -10.34 -9.52 -12.57
C ARG A 355 -10.81 -9.41 -11.13
N LEU A 356 -10.74 -8.21 -10.54
CA LEU A 356 -11.19 -7.95 -9.17
C LEU A 356 -12.69 -8.13 -9.01
N VAL A 357 -13.49 -7.65 -9.95
CA VAL A 357 -14.94 -7.77 -9.90
C VAL A 357 -15.35 -9.24 -10.03
N VAL A 358 -14.85 -9.93 -11.07
CA VAL A 358 -15.15 -11.35 -11.32
C VAL A 358 -14.61 -12.26 -10.21
N GLY A 359 -13.45 -11.92 -9.64
CA GLY A 359 -12.80 -12.71 -8.59
C GLY A 359 -13.51 -12.68 -7.22
N ARG A 360 -14.57 -11.89 -7.06
CA ARG A 360 -15.39 -11.87 -5.82
C ARG A 360 -16.29 -13.07 -5.66
N GLY A 361 -16.50 -13.86 -6.73
CA GLY A 361 -17.33 -15.05 -6.75
C GLY A 361 -18.55 -14.90 -7.64
N HIS A 362 -19.62 -15.66 -7.33
CA HIS A 362 -20.83 -15.71 -8.13
C HIS A 362 -21.58 -14.37 -8.17
N VAL A 363 -22.02 -14.00 -9.37
CA VAL A 363 -22.84 -12.79 -9.61
C VAL A 363 -24.08 -13.18 -10.42
N ASP A 364 -25.26 -12.78 -9.97
CA ASP A 364 -26.51 -13.19 -10.63
C ASP A 364 -26.68 -12.51 -12.01
N PHE A 365 -26.24 -11.23 -12.18
CA PHE A 365 -26.51 -10.46 -13.40
C PHE A 365 -25.23 -9.90 -14.03
N VAL A 366 -25.15 -9.96 -15.36
CA VAL A 366 -24.04 -9.37 -16.14
C VAL A 366 -24.00 -7.85 -15.97
N GLU A 367 -25.15 -7.23 -15.79
CA GLU A 367 -25.31 -5.80 -15.54
C GLU A 367 -24.56 -5.36 -14.26
N THR A 368 -24.63 -6.18 -13.21
CA THR A 368 -23.92 -5.90 -11.94
C THR A 368 -22.40 -5.87 -12.15
N ILE A 369 -21.87 -6.83 -12.91
CA ILE A 369 -20.44 -6.85 -13.23
C ILE A 369 -20.07 -5.61 -14.06
N ALA A 370 -20.90 -5.24 -15.05
CA ALA A 370 -20.64 -4.09 -15.90
C ALA A 370 -20.62 -2.79 -15.09
N GLU A 371 -21.58 -2.61 -14.17
CA GLU A 371 -21.66 -1.44 -13.28
C GLU A 371 -20.46 -1.35 -12.36
N GLU A 372 -20.05 -2.45 -11.75
CA GLU A 372 -18.92 -2.48 -10.81
C GLU A 372 -17.59 -2.20 -11.52
N VAL A 373 -17.38 -2.74 -12.73
CA VAL A 373 -16.20 -2.43 -13.56
C VAL A 373 -16.18 -0.95 -13.93
N ALA A 374 -17.31 -0.41 -14.39
CA ALA A 374 -17.41 1.00 -14.74
C ALA A 374 -17.16 1.90 -13.52
N ALA A 375 -17.75 1.59 -12.37
CA ALA A 375 -17.57 2.32 -11.14
C ALA A 375 -16.12 2.32 -10.65
N ALA A 376 -15.42 1.16 -10.75
CA ALA A 376 -14.02 1.06 -10.39
C ALA A 376 -13.13 1.95 -11.27
N LEU A 377 -13.34 1.94 -12.58
CA LEU A 377 -12.54 2.73 -13.53
C LEU A 377 -12.82 4.23 -13.42
N LEU A 378 -14.06 4.63 -13.16
CA LEU A 378 -14.44 6.03 -12.94
C LEU A 378 -13.83 6.64 -11.66
N GLN A 379 -13.30 5.84 -10.73
CA GLN A 379 -12.54 6.37 -9.59
C GLN A 379 -11.22 7.02 -10.03
N HIS A 380 -10.65 6.61 -11.16
CA HIS A 380 -9.41 7.21 -11.67
C HIS A 380 -9.67 8.64 -12.17
N PRO A 381 -8.96 9.66 -11.67
CA PRO A 381 -9.31 11.08 -11.88
C PRO A 381 -9.34 11.52 -13.35
N ARG A 382 -8.60 10.85 -14.23
CA ARG A 382 -8.54 11.18 -15.65
C ARG A 382 -9.64 10.55 -16.48
N VAL A 383 -10.31 9.50 -15.98
CA VAL A 383 -11.39 8.82 -16.69
C VAL A 383 -12.66 9.67 -16.65
N ARG A 384 -13.22 9.95 -17.79
CA ARG A 384 -14.46 10.73 -17.97
C ARG A 384 -15.66 9.86 -18.27
N THR A 385 -15.47 8.91 -19.17
CA THR A 385 -16.53 8.00 -19.62
C THR A 385 -15.98 6.60 -19.67
N VAL A 386 -16.77 5.64 -19.25
CA VAL A 386 -16.49 4.21 -19.42
C VAL A 386 -17.65 3.56 -20.15
N ARG A 387 -17.36 2.79 -21.19
CA ARG A 387 -18.28 1.86 -21.85
C ARG A 387 -17.80 0.45 -21.55
N VAL A 388 -18.68 -0.37 -21.05
CA VAL A 388 -18.41 -1.79 -20.74
C VAL A 388 -19.40 -2.64 -21.51
N SER A 389 -18.89 -3.58 -22.31
CA SER A 389 -19.67 -4.61 -22.97
C SER A 389 -19.24 -5.98 -22.46
N ILE A 390 -20.19 -6.78 -22.03
CA ILE A 390 -19.96 -8.12 -21.48
C ILE A 390 -20.80 -9.10 -22.26
N ARG A 391 -20.18 -10.18 -22.77
CA ARG A 391 -20.83 -11.23 -23.55
C ARG A 391 -20.61 -12.59 -22.91
N LYS A 392 -21.69 -13.35 -22.69
CA LYS A 392 -21.64 -14.76 -22.29
C LYS A 392 -21.49 -15.61 -23.54
N LEU A 393 -20.47 -16.47 -23.57
CA LEU A 393 -20.11 -17.22 -24.79
C LEU A 393 -20.65 -18.68 -24.77
N ASP A 394 -21.19 -19.15 -23.65
CA ASP A 394 -21.56 -20.55 -23.48
C ASP A 394 -23.08 -20.75 -23.28
N VAL A 395 -23.91 -19.73 -23.51
CA VAL A 395 -25.36 -19.79 -23.21
C VAL A 395 -26.20 -20.27 -24.40
N ILE A 396 -25.91 -19.77 -25.61
CA ILE A 396 -26.64 -20.05 -26.84
C ILE A 396 -25.68 -20.12 -28.03
N GLU A 397 -26.15 -20.62 -29.17
CA GLU A 397 -25.47 -20.44 -30.46
C GLU A 397 -25.55 -18.95 -30.83
N GLY A 398 -24.47 -18.21 -30.62
CA GLY A 398 -24.38 -16.76 -30.76
C GLY A 398 -23.87 -16.08 -29.49
N GLU A 399 -24.01 -14.77 -29.43
CA GLU A 399 -23.56 -13.96 -28.32
C GLU A 399 -24.72 -13.27 -27.62
N VAL A 400 -24.77 -13.35 -26.29
CA VAL A 400 -25.74 -12.61 -25.48
C VAL A 400 -24.98 -11.84 -24.42
N GLY A 401 -25.43 -10.65 -24.13
CA GLY A 401 -24.73 -9.81 -23.17
C GLY A 401 -25.38 -8.46 -22.94
N VAL A 402 -24.68 -7.62 -22.24
CA VAL A 402 -25.07 -6.26 -21.93
C VAL A 402 -23.96 -5.29 -22.32
N GLU A 403 -24.35 -4.09 -22.70
CA GLU A 403 -23.47 -2.97 -22.87
C GLU A 403 -24.02 -1.78 -22.09
N ILE A 404 -23.17 -1.18 -21.28
CA ILE A 404 -23.49 0.04 -20.55
C ILE A 404 -22.49 1.14 -20.88
N ARG A 405 -22.93 2.39 -20.71
CA ARG A 405 -22.07 3.58 -20.69
C ARG A 405 -22.32 4.33 -19.40
N ARG A 406 -21.23 4.76 -18.73
CA ARG A 406 -21.28 5.58 -17.53
C ARG A 406 -20.32 6.75 -17.66
N ASP A 407 -20.78 7.90 -17.26
CA ASP A 407 -20.00 9.14 -17.25
C ASP A 407 -19.68 9.51 -15.79
N ARG A 408 -18.52 10.14 -15.56
CA ARG A 408 -18.20 10.72 -14.26
C ARG A 408 -19.20 11.82 -13.96
N ALA A 409 -19.79 11.80 -12.77
CA ALA A 409 -20.60 12.93 -12.32
C ALA A 409 -19.76 14.22 -12.39
N SER A 410 -20.29 15.26 -13.02
CA SER A 410 -19.64 16.57 -13.02
C SER A 410 -19.61 17.12 -11.59
N ASP A 411 -18.47 17.65 -11.15
CA ASP A 411 -18.33 18.32 -9.84
C ASP A 411 -19.16 19.64 -9.74
N SER A 412 -19.98 19.93 -10.72
CA SER A 412 -20.91 21.06 -10.69
C SER A 412 -22.20 20.66 -9.99
N ALA A 413 -22.20 20.71 -8.67
CA ALA A 413 -23.41 20.96 -7.90
C ALA A 413 -23.82 22.44 -8.09
N ASP A 414 -24.28 22.79 -9.28
CA ASP A 414 -25.11 23.97 -9.47
C ASP A 414 -26.47 23.67 -8.81
N VAL A 415 -26.51 23.82 -7.49
CA VAL A 415 -27.77 23.96 -6.76
C VAL A 415 -28.33 25.32 -7.16
N ARG A 416 -29.08 25.36 -8.25
CA ARG A 416 -29.99 26.49 -8.49
C ARG A 416 -31.00 26.49 -7.36
N PRO A 417 -31.04 27.53 -6.50
CA PRO A 417 -32.12 27.65 -5.53
C PRO A 417 -33.42 27.74 -6.34
N LEU A 418 -34.38 26.85 -6.04
CA LEU A 418 -35.74 26.96 -6.49
C LEU A 418 -36.24 28.36 -6.10
N SER A 419 -36.42 29.24 -7.09
CA SER A 419 -37.07 30.53 -6.91
C SER A 419 -38.46 30.26 -6.32
N ALA A 420 -38.72 30.84 -5.15
CA ALA A 420 -40.04 30.84 -4.55
C ALA A 420 -41.09 31.35 -5.54
N PRO A 421 -42.30 30.76 -5.57
CA PRO A 421 -43.35 31.26 -6.40
C PRO A 421 -43.73 32.67 -5.94
N ASP A 422 -43.72 33.59 -6.87
CA ASP A 422 -44.20 34.98 -6.76
C ASP A 422 -45.65 34.94 -6.27
N ARG A 423 -45.91 35.38 -5.06
CA ARG A 423 -47.25 35.63 -4.57
C ARG A 423 -47.62 37.02 -5.04
N GLY A 424 -48.15 37.08 -6.29
CA GLY A 424 -48.82 38.25 -6.80
C GLY A 424 -50.03 38.59 -5.93
N ALA A 425 -50.23 39.89 -5.75
CA ALA A 425 -51.27 40.58 -5.01
C ALA A 425 -52.68 40.25 -5.47
#